data_e8c39ca03aec4dac7873febd6fbd6d85
#
_entry.id   e8c39ca03aec4dac7873febd6fbd6d85
#
_cell.length_a   1.000
_cell.length_b   1.000
_cell.length_c   1.000
_cell.angle_alpha   90.00
_cell.angle_beta   90.00
_cell.angle_gamma   90.00
#
_symmetry.space_group_name_H-M   'P 1'
#
loop_
_entity.id
_entity.type
_entity.pdbx_description
1 polymer ?
#
loop_
_entity_poly.entity_id
_entity_poly.type
_entity_poly.pdbx_seq_one_letter_code
_entity_poly.pdbx_strand_id
1 'polypeptide(L)'
;VMLFRNGTKWAEAARAGWDVLLQPSLAGQVILPASPRWVMDLADRCGGDAALQRLRQQLLTMDDRRATNWLLKDKARVVVLPLQRCMALLRRDPRLTAVLPDQGAPLHWTLLVRPKGTREPLPQAWVEAAWTSPLRRNLLVNGWRAPLEADAIELDRQDLPNPWRDLLLPPASLWERCWSL
;
A
#
# COMPACT_ATOMS: atom_id res chain seq x y z
N VAL A 1 -1.66 -1.00 1.75
CA VAL A 1 -2.76 -1.96 1.58
C VAL A 1 -3.03 -2.73 2.86
N MET A 2 -4.22 -3.26 3.01
CA MET A 2 -4.60 -4.15 4.11
C MET A 2 -4.35 -5.60 3.68
N LEU A 3 -3.65 -6.37 4.51
CA LEU A 3 -3.34 -7.79 4.29
C LEU A 3 -4.15 -8.64 5.28
N PHE A 4 -4.80 -9.68 4.77
CA PHE A 4 -5.65 -10.62 5.50
C PHE A 4 -5.26 -12.06 5.21
N ARG A 5 -5.73 -12.97 6.04
CA ARG A 5 -5.82 -14.39 5.64
C ARG A 5 -7.02 -14.57 4.71
N ASN A 6 -6.88 -15.44 3.73
CA ASN A 6 -7.97 -15.77 2.81
C ASN A 6 -9.23 -16.24 3.56
N GLY A 7 -10.40 -15.91 2.98
CA GLY A 7 -11.68 -16.34 3.51
C GLY A 7 -12.16 -15.58 4.75
N THR A 8 -11.54 -14.46 5.11
CA THR A 8 -12.03 -13.63 6.21
C THR A 8 -13.06 -12.61 5.73
N LYS A 9 -14.15 -12.46 6.50
CA LYS A 9 -15.19 -11.43 6.24
C LYS A 9 -14.65 -10.00 6.19
N TRP A 10 -13.50 -9.77 6.82
CA TRP A 10 -12.85 -8.47 6.89
C TRP A 10 -12.28 -8.03 5.54
N ALA A 11 -11.85 -8.97 4.70
CA ALA A 11 -11.32 -8.65 3.37
C ALA A 11 -12.39 -8.04 2.45
N GLU A 12 -13.65 -8.49 2.55
CA GLU A 12 -14.76 -7.91 1.79
C GLU A 12 -15.13 -6.52 2.33
N ALA A 13 -15.26 -6.37 3.64
CA ALA A 13 -15.55 -5.08 4.27
C ALA A 13 -14.47 -4.03 4.00
N ALA A 14 -13.20 -4.45 3.88
CA ALA A 14 -12.07 -3.58 3.62
C ALA A 14 -12.09 -2.94 2.22
N ARG A 15 -12.83 -3.48 1.26
CA ARG A 15 -12.99 -2.88 -0.07
C ARG A 15 -13.68 -1.53 0.00
N ALA A 16 -14.68 -1.39 0.86
CA ALA A 16 -15.42 -0.16 1.01
C ALA A 16 -14.57 1.00 1.57
N GLY A 17 -13.61 0.69 2.46
CA GLY A 17 -12.80 1.75 3.04
C GLY A 17 -11.90 1.30 4.19
N TRP A 18 -11.13 2.25 4.68
CA TRP A 18 -10.22 2.08 5.83
C TRP A 18 -10.95 2.00 7.16
N ASP A 19 -12.23 2.41 7.22
CA ASP A 19 -13.05 2.39 8.44
C ASP A 19 -13.23 0.99 9.04
N VAL A 20 -13.00 -0.05 8.23
CA VAL A 20 -12.96 -1.43 8.74
C VAL A 20 -11.98 -1.59 9.89
N LEU A 21 -10.86 -0.85 9.87
CA LEU A 21 -9.85 -0.89 10.93
C LEU A 21 -10.34 -0.32 12.27
N LEU A 22 -11.43 0.45 12.25
CA LEU A 22 -12.01 1.08 13.43
C LEU A 22 -13.06 0.18 14.13
N GLN A 23 -13.32 -0.99 13.58
CA GLN A 23 -14.34 -1.92 14.11
C GLN A 23 -13.96 -2.42 15.51
N PRO A 24 -14.82 -2.31 16.52
CA PRO A 24 -14.52 -2.76 17.89
C PRO A 24 -14.14 -4.24 17.98
N SER A 25 -14.63 -5.05 17.06
CA SER A 25 -14.30 -6.48 16.97
C SER A 25 -12.86 -6.78 16.51
N LEU A 26 -12.10 -5.75 16.11
CA LEU A 26 -10.68 -5.84 15.81
C LEU A 26 -9.79 -5.34 16.96
N ALA A 27 -10.36 -5.08 18.14
CA ALA A 27 -9.60 -4.59 19.28
C ALA A 27 -8.39 -5.48 19.58
N GLY A 28 -7.20 -4.88 19.62
CA GLY A 28 -5.93 -5.58 19.84
C GLY A 28 -5.52 -6.57 18.74
N GLN A 29 -6.10 -6.47 17.52
CA GLN A 29 -5.85 -7.44 16.43
C GLN A 29 -5.40 -6.78 15.13
N VAL A 30 -5.11 -5.49 15.15
CA VAL A 30 -4.60 -4.72 14.01
C VAL A 30 -3.12 -4.49 14.15
N ILE A 31 -2.36 -4.74 13.10
CA ILE A 31 -0.96 -4.36 13.00
C ILE A 31 -0.84 -3.20 12.02
N LEU A 32 -0.24 -2.12 12.49
CA LEU A 32 0.00 -0.92 11.68
C LEU A 32 1.49 -0.81 11.31
N PRO A 33 1.80 -0.05 10.25
CA PRO A 33 3.18 0.23 9.87
C PRO A 33 3.97 0.84 11.01
N ALA A 34 5.27 0.56 11.08
CA ALA A 34 6.17 1.10 12.11
C ALA A 34 6.39 2.63 12.00
N SER A 35 5.90 3.26 10.94
CA SER A 35 5.98 4.72 10.74
C SER A 35 4.78 5.45 11.34
N PRO A 36 4.96 6.29 12.36
CA PRO A 36 3.88 7.09 12.93
C PRO A 36 3.19 8.00 11.91
N ARG A 37 3.95 8.56 10.97
CA ARG A 37 3.42 9.41 9.90
C ARG A 37 2.35 8.68 9.08
N TRP A 38 2.59 7.43 8.72
CA TRP A 38 1.61 6.66 7.96
C TRP A 38 0.35 6.36 8.77
N VAL A 39 0.50 6.17 10.07
CA VAL A 39 -0.65 5.96 10.96
C VAL A 39 -1.49 7.24 11.07
N MET A 40 -0.86 8.40 11.10
CA MET A 40 -1.54 9.70 11.07
C MET A 40 -2.26 9.91 9.73
N ASP A 41 -1.58 9.71 8.60
CA ASP A 41 -2.19 9.82 7.26
C ASP A 41 -3.39 8.88 7.11
N LEU A 42 -3.31 7.69 7.72
CA LEU A 42 -4.42 6.74 7.73
C LEU A 42 -5.57 7.22 8.63
N ALA A 43 -5.25 7.75 9.80
CA ALA A 43 -6.26 8.30 10.72
C ALA A 43 -7.01 9.48 10.10
N ASP A 44 -6.31 10.37 9.40
CA ASP A 44 -6.91 11.52 8.71
C ASP A 44 -7.95 11.06 7.68
N ARG A 45 -7.68 9.97 6.97
CA ARG A 45 -8.64 9.37 6.01
C ARG A 45 -9.86 8.74 6.68
N CYS A 46 -9.73 8.34 7.92
CA CYS A 46 -10.80 7.69 8.71
C CYS A 46 -11.55 8.65 9.63
N GLY A 47 -11.24 9.96 9.60
CA GLY A 47 -11.91 10.97 10.42
C GLY A 47 -11.03 11.66 11.46
N GLY A 48 -9.70 11.71 11.23
CA GLY A 48 -8.75 12.52 12.01
C GLY A 48 -8.49 11.99 13.41
N ASP A 49 -8.43 12.90 14.39
CA ASP A 49 -8.03 12.58 15.78
C ASP A 49 -8.92 11.52 16.45
N ALA A 50 -10.21 11.56 16.21
CA ALA A 50 -11.13 10.55 16.74
C ALA A 50 -10.84 9.16 16.19
N ALA A 51 -10.49 9.08 14.90
CA ALA A 51 -10.08 7.83 14.26
C ALA A 51 -8.71 7.35 14.78
N LEU A 52 -7.78 8.26 15.05
CA LEU A 52 -6.48 7.94 15.63
C LEU A 52 -6.63 7.27 17.01
N GLN A 53 -7.50 7.79 17.86
CA GLN A 53 -7.79 7.19 19.16
C GLN A 53 -8.39 5.79 19.03
N ARG A 54 -9.33 5.59 18.09
CA ARG A 54 -9.90 4.27 17.81
C ARG A 54 -8.86 3.31 17.26
N LEU A 55 -8.02 3.73 16.30
CA LEU A 55 -6.92 2.91 15.79
C LEU A 55 -5.98 2.43 16.89
N ARG A 56 -5.70 3.28 17.89
CA ARG A 56 -4.91 2.89 19.06
C ARG A 56 -5.55 1.78 19.89
N GLN A 57 -6.88 1.77 20.00
CA GLN A 57 -7.61 0.71 20.69
C GLN A 57 -7.57 -0.62 19.91
N GLN A 58 -7.54 -0.56 18.58
CA GLN A 58 -7.44 -1.73 17.72
C GLN A 58 -6.04 -2.29 17.61
N LEU A 59 -5.04 -1.47 17.93
CA LEU A 59 -3.64 -1.77 17.69
C LEU A 59 -3.15 -2.94 18.55
N LEU A 60 -2.61 -3.97 17.91
CA LEU A 60 -1.81 -5.01 18.53
C LEU A 60 -0.36 -4.55 18.68
N THR A 61 0.23 -4.07 17.59
CA THR A 61 1.60 -3.56 17.54
C THR A 61 1.84 -2.77 16.26
N MET A 62 2.93 -1.99 16.26
CA MET A 62 3.47 -1.35 15.07
C MET A 62 4.73 -2.13 14.64
N ASP A 63 4.63 -3.01 13.67
CA ASP A 63 5.74 -3.87 13.25
C ASP A 63 5.59 -4.28 11.78
N ASP A 64 6.52 -3.84 10.95
CA ASP A 64 6.56 -4.21 9.54
C ASP A 64 7.26 -5.55 9.28
N ARG A 65 8.10 -6.00 10.18
CA ARG A 65 8.98 -7.17 9.92
C ARG A 65 8.29 -8.48 10.28
N ARG A 66 7.58 -8.52 11.38
CA ARG A 66 6.94 -9.73 11.92
C ARG A 66 5.44 -9.80 11.64
N ALA A 67 4.89 -8.74 11.05
CA ALA A 67 3.47 -8.56 10.81
C ALA A 67 2.81 -9.79 10.18
N THR A 68 3.40 -10.35 9.12
CA THR A 68 2.88 -11.53 8.44
C THR A 68 2.86 -12.77 9.33
N ASN A 69 3.88 -12.96 10.17
CA ASN A 69 3.91 -14.10 11.10
C ASN A 69 2.79 -14.03 12.14
N TRP A 70 2.45 -12.82 12.61
CA TRP A 70 1.34 -12.62 13.54
C TRP A 70 -0.01 -12.92 12.87
N LEU A 71 -0.15 -12.52 11.60
CA LEU A 71 -1.34 -12.79 10.80
C LEU A 71 -1.51 -14.30 10.56
N LEU A 72 -0.44 -15.00 10.15
CA LEU A 72 -0.48 -16.43 9.88
C LEU A 72 -0.67 -17.30 11.14
N LYS A 73 -0.23 -16.81 12.29
CA LYS A 73 -0.43 -17.44 13.60
C LYS A 73 -1.78 -17.06 14.26
N ASP A 74 -2.65 -16.36 13.52
CA ASP A 74 -3.98 -15.94 13.99
C ASP A 74 -3.95 -15.00 15.22
N LYS A 75 -2.83 -14.35 15.46
CA LYS A 75 -2.66 -13.34 16.52
C LYS A 75 -3.10 -11.95 16.09
N ALA A 76 -3.11 -11.70 14.78
CA ALA A 76 -3.66 -10.50 14.16
C ALA A 76 -4.70 -10.90 13.12
N ARG A 77 -5.70 -10.05 12.91
CA ARG A 77 -6.74 -10.23 11.89
C ARG A 77 -6.45 -9.44 10.63
N VAL A 78 -5.81 -8.30 10.78
CA VAL A 78 -5.44 -7.43 9.66
C VAL A 78 -4.08 -6.79 9.91
N VAL A 79 -3.33 -6.66 8.83
CA VAL A 79 -2.02 -5.99 8.83
C VAL A 79 -2.04 -4.93 7.74
N VAL A 80 -1.64 -3.71 8.07
CA VAL A 80 -1.43 -2.64 7.10
C VAL A 80 0.05 -2.58 6.74
N LEU A 81 0.36 -2.76 5.47
CA LEU A 81 1.73 -2.73 4.95
C LEU A 81 1.82 -1.95 3.64
N PRO A 82 3.01 -1.45 3.29
CA PRO A 82 3.28 -0.96 1.93
C PRO A 82 3.03 -2.05 0.90
N LEU A 83 2.49 -1.65 -0.25
CA LEU A 83 2.17 -2.57 -1.35
C LEU A 83 3.38 -3.42 -1.76
N GLN A 84 4.56 -2.83 -1.86
CA GLN A 84 5.80 -3.50 -2.24
C GLN A 84 6.13 -4.71 -1.34
N ARG A 85 5.85 -4.58 -0.05
CA ARG A 85 6.02 -5.69 0.89
C ARG A 85 4.98 -6.79 0.70
N CYS A 86 3.75 -6.39 0.43
CA CYS A 86 2.66 -7.34 0.20
C CYS A 86 2.87 -8.15 -1.07
N MET A 87 3.37 -7.56 -2.16
CA MET A 87 3.57 -8.24 -3.44
C MET A 87 4.44 -9.50 -3.32
N ALA A 88 5.54 -9.41 -2.59
CA ALA A 88 6.43 -10.55 -2.38
C ALA A 88 5.79 -11.66 -1.53
N LEU A 89 4.98 -11.27 -0.53
CA LEU A 89 4.29 -12.21 0.35
C LEU A 89 3.18 -12.96 -0.38
N LEU A 90 2.38 -12.25 -1.15
CA LEU A 90 1.25 -12.80 -1.87
C LEU A 90 1.65 -13.80 -2.97
N ARG A 91 2.83 -13.61 -3.58
CA ARG A 91 3.39 -14.59 -4.52
C ARG A 91 3.83 -15.88 -3.85
N ARG A 92 4.22 -15.81 -2.58
CA ARG A 92 4.79 -16.95 -1.83
C ARG A 92 3.77 -17.70 -1.01
N ASP A 93 2.72 -17.05 -0.58
CA ASP A 93 1.76 -17.63 0.35
C ASP A 93 0.31 -17.42 -0.14
N PRO A 94 -0.32 -18.45 -0.71
CA PRO A 94 -1.69 -18.37 -1.22
C PRO A 94 -2.75 -18.22 -0.12
N ARG A 95 -2.37 -18.33 1.15
CA ARG A 95 -3.28 -18.11 2.29
C ARG A 95 -3.53 -16.64 2.57
N LEU A 96 -2.82 -15.74 1.88
CA LEU A 96 -2.90 -14.30 2.08
C LEU A 96 -3.70 -13.62 0.98
N THR A 97 -4.42 -12.60 1.35
CA THR A 97 -5.13 -11.69 0.44
C THR A 97 -4.81 -10.24 0.83
N ALA A 98 -4.51 -9.41 -0.16
CA ALA A 98 -4.35 -7.98 0.05
C ALA A 98 -5.54 -7.22 -0.55
N VAL A 99 -6.00 -6.21 0.17
CA VAL A 99 -7.09 -5.34 -0.25
C VAL A 99 -6.60 -3.89 -0.28
N LEU A 100 -6.82 -3.23 -1.40
CA LEU A 100 -6.73 -1.80 -1.55
C LEU A 100 -8.17 -1.26 -1.51
N PRO A 101 -8.52 -0.39 -0.56
CA PRO A 101 -9.86 0.18 -0.51
C PRO A 101 -10.18 1.02 -1.75
N ASP A 102 -11.46 1.11 -2.12
CA ASP A 102 -11.93 1.97 -3.21
C ASP A 102 -11.62 3.45 -2.97
N GLN A 103 -11.47 3.84 -1.71
CA GLN A 103 -11.02 5.18 -1.30
C GLN A 103 -9.54 5.45 -1.63
N GLY A 104 -8.80 4.45 -2.13
CA GLY A 104 -7.36 4.53 -2.35
C GLY A 104 -6.54 4.38 -1.07
N ALA A 105 -5.25 4.62 -1.18
CA ALA A 105 -4.29 4.52 -0.09
C ALA A 105 -3.38 5.74 -0.03
N PRO A 106 -2.80 6.06 1.15
CA PRO A 106 -1.75 7.05 1.24
C PRO A 106 -0.60 6.70 0.30
N LEU A 107 -0.15 7.67 -0.48
CA LEU A 107 1.00 7.50 -1.35
C LEU A 107 2.28 7.61 -0.53
N HIS A 108 3.19 6.68 -0.78
CA HIS A 108 4.53 6.71 -0.24
C HIS A 108 5.53 6.99 -1.36
N TRP A 109 6.17 8.13 -1.30
CA TRP A 109 7.16 8.55 -2.29
C TRP A 109 8.54 8.01 -1.93
N THR A 110 9.18 7.39 -2.90
CA THR A 110 10.63 7.15 -2.88
C THR A 110 11.28 8.16 -3.80
N LEU A 111 12.15 8.98 -3.23
CA LEU A 111 12.81 10.07 -3.93
C LEU A 111 14.27 9.70 -4.21
N LEU A 112 14.71 9.95 -5.42
CA LEU A 112 16.12 10.01 -5.74
C LEU A 112 16.59 11.43 -5.40
N VAL A 113 17.47 11.56 -4.42
CA VAL A 113 18.02 12.85 -4.01
C VAL A 113 19.48 12.96 -4.32
N ARG A 114 19.90 14.14 -4.77
CA ARG A 114 21.30 14.50 -4.98
C ARG A 114 21.81 15.30 -3.79
N PRO A 115 22.86 14.85 -3.09
CA PRO A 115 23.46 15.62 -2.01
C PRO A 115 23.94 16.99 -2.48
N LYS A 116 23.80 18.00 -1.63
CA LYS A 116 24.32 19.34 -1.89
C LYS A 116 25.86 19.27 -2.05
N GLY A 117 26.39 19.89 -3.12
CA GLY A 117 27.83 19.90 -3.37
C GLY A 117 28.34 18.74 -4.22
N THR A 118 27.51 17.79 -4.64
CA THR A 118 27.88 16.77 -5.62
C THR A 118 28.24 17.44 -6.95
N ARG A 119 29.46 17.17 -7.46
CA ARG A 119 29.98 17.76 -8.71
C ARG A 119 29.65 16.92 -9.94
N GLU A 120 29.47 15.61 -9.76
CA GLU A 120 29.13 14.69 -10.83
C GLU A 120 27.77 15.05 -11.43
N PRO A 121 27.58 14.94 -12.76
CA PRO A 121 26.29 15.16 -13.39
C PRO A 121 25.26 14.15 -12.88
N LEU A 122 23.98 14.52 -12.95
CA LEU A 122 22.90 13.57 -12.71
C LEU A 122 23.03 12.41 -13.70
N PRO A 123 22.90 11.16 -13.27
CA PRO A 123 22.90 10.00 -14.17
C PRO A 123 21.57 9.93 -14.93
N GLN A 124 21.34 10.88 -15.83
CA GLN A 124 20.07 11.08 -16.52
C GLN A 124 19.64 9.82 -17.27
N ALA A 125 20.55 9.19 -17.99
CA ALA A 125 20.26 7.95 -18.72
C ALA A 125 19.80 6.81 -17.80
N TRP A 126 20.32 6.74 -16.57
CA TRP A 126 19.88 5.77 -15.58
C TRP A 126 18.49 6.09 -15.03
N VAL A 127 18.21 7.37 -14.79
CA VAL A 127 16.89 7.82 -14.36
C VAL A 127 15.85 7.54 -15.45
N GLU A 128 16.16 7.88 -16.69
CA GLU A 128 15.29 7.63 -17.85
C GLU A 128 15.05 6.12 -18.06
N ALA A 129 16.07 5.29 -17.88
CA ALA A 129 15.93 3.84 -17.98
C ALA A 129 14.94 3.27 -16.94
N ALA A 130 14.77 3.94 -15.80
CA ALA A 130 13.77 3.51 -14.79
C ALA A 130 12.32 3.66 -15.29
N TRP A 131 12.10 4.51 -16.29
CA TRP A 131 10.78 4.75 -16.89
C TRP A 131 10.53 3.93 -18.16
N THR A 132 11.50 3.16 -18.61
CA THR A 132 11.41 2.34 -19.81
C THR A 132 11.42 0.85 -19.49
N SER A 133 10.85 0.04 -20.39
CA SER A 133 10.95 -1.41 -20.31
C SER A 133 12.40 -1.86 -20.57
N PRO A 134 12.94 -2.88 -19.87
CA PRO A 134 12.26 -3.82 -18.97
C PRO A 134 12.21 -3.38 -17.50
N LEU A 135 12.96 -2.33 -17.10
CA LEU A 135 13.06 -1.93 -15.70
C LEU A 135 11.72 -1.44 -15.15
N ARG A 136 10.98 -0.65 -15.93
CA ARG A 136 9.63 -0.20 -15.56
C ARG A 136 8.73 -1.38 -15.23
N ARG A 137 8.69 -2.42 -16.07
CA ARG A 137 7.89 -3.62 -15.82
C ARG A 137 8.28 -4.32 -14.52
N ASN A 138 9.58 -4.41 -14.24
CA ASN A 138 10.08 -5.00 -13.00
C ASN A 138 9.64 -4.18 -11.78
N LEU A 139 9.71 -2.87 -11.83
CA LEU A 139 9.24 -1.99 -10.76
C LEU A 139 7.73 -2.19 -10.50
N LEU A 140 6.90 -2.18 -11.56
CA LEU A 140 5.46 -2.39 -11.46
C LEU A 140 5.11 -3.73 -10.81
N VAL A 141 5.71 -4.81 -11.29
CA VAL A 141 5.50 -6.16 -10.74
C VAL A 141 5.87 -6.25 -9.26
N ASN A 142 6.78 -5.42 -8.80
CA ASN A 142 7.16 -5.32 -7.39
C ASN A 142 6.37 -4.25 -6.60
N GLY A 143 5.30 -3.71 -7.16
CA GLY A 143 4.40 -2.77 -6.48
C GLY A 143 4.89 -1.32 -6.44
N TRP A 144 5.89 -0.99 -7.26
CA TRP A 144 6.33 0.38 -7.46
C TRP A 144 5.54 1.03 -8.59
N ARG A 145 5.29 2.33 -8.45
CA ARG A 145 4.64 3.13 -9.48
C ARG A 145 5.55 4.28 -9.88
N ALA A 146 5.68 4.52 -11.16
CA ALA A 146 6.21 5.76 -11.67
C ALA A 146 5.14 6.86 -11.58
N PRO A 147 5.52 8.14 -11.43
CA PRO A 147 4.63 9.24 -11.72
C PRO A 147 4.33 9.21 -13.22
N LEU A 148 3.13 8.75 -13.57
CA LEU A 148 2.73 8.52 -14.96
C LEU A 148 1.64 9.50 -15.35
N GLU A 149 1.64 9.90 -16.61
CA GLU A 149 0.50 10.54 -17.25
C GLU A 149 -0.69 9.55 -17.34
N ALA A 150 -1.91 10.09 -17.42
CA ALA A 150 -3.14 9.30 -17.37
C ALA A 150 -3.18 8.14 -18.39
N ASP A 151 -2.67 8.38 -19.61
CA ASP A 151 -2.64 7.38 -20.70
C ASP A 151 -1.72 6.19 -20.42
N ALA A 152 -0.69 6.39 -19.60
CA ALA A 152 0.24 5.32 -19.24
C ALA A 152 -0.34 4.38 -18.15
N ILE A 153 -1.39 4.79 -17.45
CA ILE A 153 -2.07 3.97 -16.43
C ILE A 153 -2.77 2.77 -17.07
N GLU A 154 -3.36 2.96 -18.26
CA GLU A 154 -4.04 1.88 -18.98
C GLU A 154 -3.06 0.82 -19.50
N LEU A 155 -1.90 1.25 -20.01
CA LEU A 155 -0.81 0.34 -20.38
C LEU A 155 -0.31 -0.48 -19.19
N ASP A 156 -0.22 0.13 -18.01
CA ASP A 156 0.16 -0.56 -16.78
C ASP A 156 -0.84 -1.64 -16.36
N ARG A 157 -2.14 -1.44 -16.65
CA ARG A 157 -3.17 -2.46 -16.39
C ARG A 157 -2.95 -3.73 -17.21
N GLN A 158 -2.52 -3.59 -18.45
CA GLN A 158 -2.30 -4.73 -19.35
C GLN A 158 -1.08 -5.55 -18.94
N ASP A 159 -0.08 -4.92 -18.35
CA ASP A 159 1.17 -5.56 -17.91
C ASP A 159 1.07 -6.28 -16.56
N LEU A 160 -0.03 -6.10 -15.81
CA LEU A 160 -0.22 -6.75 -14.53
C LEU A 160 -0.89 -8.11 -14.67
N PRO A 161 -0.32 -9.17 -14.10
CA PRO A 161 -0.97 -10.47 -14.10
C PRO A 161 -2.27 -10.47 -13.29
N ASN A 162 -3.32 -11.13 -13.78
CA ASN A 162 -4.49 -11.45 -12.98
C ASN A 162 -4.05 -12.27 -11.74
N PRO A 163 -4.55 -11.99 -10.54
CA PRO A 163 -5.67 -11.11 -10.13
C PRO A 163 -5.27 -9.69 -9.70
N TRP A 164 -4.10 -9.23 -10.04
CA TRP A 164 -3.52 -7.98 -9.54
C TRP A 164 -4.05 -6.72 -10.22
N ARG A 165 -4.67 -6.87 -11.40
CA ARG A 165 -5.26 -5.74 -12.13
C ARG A 165 -6.27 -4.97 -11.29
N ASP A 166 -7.12 -5.70 -10.55
CA ASP A 166 -8.21 -5.09 -9.77
C ASP A 166 -7.73 -4.54 -8.41
N LEU A 167 -6.63 -5.10 -7.87
CA LEU A 167 -6.08 -4.70 -6.57
C LEU A 167 -5.15 -3.50 -6.62
N LEU A 168 -4.56 -3.21 -7.77
CA LEU A 168 -3.40 -2.32 -7.87
C LEU A 168 -3.71 -0.96 -8.46
N LEU A 169 -4.88 -0.78 -9.05
CA LEU A 169 -5.25 0.47 -9.68
C LEU A 169 -6.49 1.03 -8.99
N PRO A 170 -6.31 2.08 -8.18
CA PRO A 170 -7.46 2.88 -7.80
C PRO A 170 -8.13 3.41 -9.06
N PRO A 171 -9.46 3.62 -9.05
CA PRO A 171 -10.17 4.25 -10.16
C PRO A 171 -9.45 5.53 -10.63
N ALA A 172 -9.47 5.82 -11.92
CA ALA A 172 -8.82 6.99 -12.50
C ALA A 172 -9.13 8.29 -11.74
N SER A 173 -10.37 8.42 -11.24
CA SER A 173 -10.82 9.53 -10.40
C SER A 173 -10.03 9.72 -9.08
N LEU A 174 -9.37 8.69 -8.58
CA LEU A 174 -8.54 8.78 -7.38
C LEU A 174 -7.12 9.28 -7.70
N TRP A 175 -6.61 8.97 -8.88
CA TRP A 175 -5.34 9.52 -9.34
C TRP A 175 -5.43 11.03 -9.56
N GLU A 176 -6.50 11.49 -10.18
CA GLU A 176 -6.75 12.92 -10.40
C GLU A 176 -6.79 13.72 -9.10
N ARG A 177 -7.37 13.18 -8.03
CA ARG A 177 -7.36 13.82 -6.71
C ARG A 177 -5.99 13.85 -6.04
N CYS A 178 -5.12 12.88 -6.30
CA CYS A 178 -3.78 12.85 -5.73
C CYS A 178 -2.85 13.89 -6.38
N TRP A 179 -3.15 14.35 -7.58
CA TRP A 179 -2.36 15.34 -8.32
C TRP A 179 -2.88 16.77 -8.18
N SER A 180 -4.06 16.97 -7.60
CA SER A 180 -4.67 18.29 -7.37
C SER A 180 -4.31 18.92 -6.02
N LEU A 181 -3.34 18.38 -5.31
CA LEU A 181 -2.70 18.94 -4.11
C LEU A 181 -1.30 19.43 -4.44
#